data_f1a8ca055c6cf1231cd1767bf28b0ac3
#
_entry.id   f1a8ca055c6cf1231cd1767bf28b0ac3
#
_cell.length_a   1.000
_cell.length_b   1.000
_cell.length_c   1.000
_cell.angle_alpha   90.00
_cell.angle_beta   90.00
_cell.angle_gamma   90.00
#
_symmetry.space_group_name_H-M   'P 1'
#
loop_
_entity.id
_entity.type
_entity.pdbx_description
1 polymer ?
#
loop_
_entity_poly.entity_id
_entity_poly.type
_entity_poly.pdbx_seq_one_letter_code
_entity_poly.pdbx_strand_id
1 'polypeptide(L)'
;MLFNSFVFIFGFLPAALIAFYATGRWLGARAAAVVLSLASLIFYAWFRPRDVPILLFAIVFNYLMGQVIQRARRLDRPAHAKALLVIGLVVDLSLLGYYKYANFVVDNVTAVTGSDYTLHHIVLPLAISFFTFQKIAYLVDSARGVVSGTGPVEFGLFASFFPQLLAGPIVHYSEIIPQLRSPTFSRLMSRDLVIGLVIFAIGLAKKTVIADTLAGYADPLYLHAAGQTWDLGRGWTAAATYALQLYMDFSGYSDMAIGLARMFGVKLPLNFHSPLRAASIIDYWRRWHMTLQRFLLAYVYQPIALPMNRWSAERGLTGWSAFTAGIAVPTLGTFLLSGIWHGAGWTFVLFGLIHAVYVLINEIWRERRKLINRRRRKAKLAPLVIGRWEIVGYHVLTLFALGFTNVMFRATSVADAWAISRAMLGFDGVGTAGYTLPVDLGLILAATMAVVALFPNTQQIMEKFRPAVNAALWTGTHQPPLMWRWRPDAKGIVFAGLVLFVAVIFIQRGQAVFLYFNF
;
A
#
# COMPACT_ATOMS: atom_id res chain seq x y z
N MET A 1 14.35 13.26 -2.17
CA MET A 1 13.60 14.21 -1.31
C MET A 1 12.44 13.51 -0.65
N LEU A 2 12.02 13.96 0.54
CA LEU A 2 10.76 13.49 1.16
C LEU A 2 9.66 14.49 0.84
N PHE A 3 8.41 14.02 0.66
CA PHE A 3 7.27 14.92 0.44
C PHE A 3 7.01 15.85 1.62
N ASN A 4 7.34 15.43 2.85
CA ASN A 4 7.27 16.20 4.08
C ASN A 4 8.56 16.96 4.39
N SER A 5 9.27 17.49 3.39
CA SER A 5 10.44 18.34 3.59
C SER A 5 10.25 19.74 3.03
N PHE A 6 10.86 20.74 3.68
CA PHE A 6 10.83 22.13 3.20
C PHE A 6 11.37 22.29 1.79
N VAL A 7 12.49 21.60 1.47
CA VAL A 7 13.08 21.62 0.14
C VAL A 7 12.11 21.13 -0.93
N PHE A 8 11.32 20.09 -0.61
CA PHE A 8 10.30 19.59 -1.52
C PHE A 8 9.15 20.59 -1.68
N ILE A 9 8.54 21.02 -0.57
CA ILE A 9 7.30 21.80 -0.57
C ILE A 9 7.51 23.20 -1.17
N PHE A 10 8.60 23.87 -0.78
CA PHE A 10 8.85 25.27 -1.15
C PHE A 10 9.85 25.45 -2.28
N GLY A 11 10.63 24.43 -2.63
CA GLY A 11 11.60 24.47 -3.71
C GLY A 11 11.21 23.62 -4.91
N PHE A 12 11.30 22.30 -4.75
CA PHE A 12 11.14 21.36 -5.85
C PHE A 12 9.72 21.37 -6.46
N LEU A 13 8.68 21.30 -5.64
CA LEU A 13 7.29 21.21 -6.14
C LEU A 13 6.88 22.44 -6.95
N PRO A 14 7.07 23.69 -6.46
CA PRO A 14 6.78 24.88 -7.26
C PRO A 14 7.58 24.94 -8.56
N ALA A 15 8.88 24.63 -8.51
CA ALA A 15 9.73 24.63 -9.70
C ALA A 15 9.27 23.59 -10.73
N ALA A 16 8.94 22.37 -10.28
CA ALA A 16 8.43 21.31 -11.15
C ALA A 16 7.07 21.67 -11.79
N LEU A 17 6.14 22.27 -11.02
CA LEU A 17 4.85 22.74 -11.54
C LEU A 17 5.03 23.84 -12.59
N ILE A 18 5.86 24.86 -12.31
CA ILE A 18 6.14 25.94 -13.25
C ILE A 18 6.76 25.39 -14.54
N ALA A 19 7.81 24.56 -14.42
CA ALA A 19 8.48 23.96 -15.58
C ALA A 19 7.51 23.10 -16.41
N PHE A 20 6.69 22.28 -15.76
CA PHE A 20 5.70 21.42 -16.43
C PHE A 20 4.66 22.23 -17.21
N TYR A 21 4.01 23.20 -16.57
CA TYR A 21 2.94 23.96 -17.20
C TYR A 21 3.47 24.97 -18.22
N ALA A 22 4.62 25.60 -17.98
CA ALA A 22 5.27 26.48 -18.95
C ALA A 22 5.64 25.69 -20.21
N THR A 23 6.31 24.53 -20.06
CA THR A 23 6.64 23.67 -21.19
C THR A 23 5.39 23.18 -21.93
N GLY A 24 4.34 22.80 -21.18
CA GLY A 24 3.06 22.38 -21.77
C GLY A 24 2.39 23.46 -22.62
N ARG A 25 2.49 24.72 -22.18
CA ARG A 25 1.94 25.89 -22.91
C ARG A 25 2.71 26.21 -24.20
N TRP A 26 4.05 26.15 -24.16
CA TRP A 26 4.88 26.61 -25.27
C TRP A 26 5.35 25.51 -26.20
N LEU A 27 5.63 24.29 -25.69
CA LEU A 27 6.19 23.18 -26.45
C LEU A 27 5.27 21.96 -26.53
N GLY A 28 4.12 22.02 -25.88
CA GLY A 28 3.08 21.00 -25.94
C GLY A 28 3.23 19.85 -24.92
N ALA A 29 2.22 19.00 -24.88
CA ALA A 29 2.04 17.97 -23.86
C ALA A 29 3.19 16.92 -23.83
N ARG A 30 3.76 16.58 -24.99
CA ARG A 30 4.87 15.62 -25.07
C ARG A 30 6.15 16.15 -24.41
N ALA A 31 6.47 17.41 -24.65
CA ALA A 31 7.62 18.07 -24.02
C ALA A 31 7.41 18.22 -22.51
N ALA A 32 6.20 18.57 -22.08
CA ALA A 32 5.82 18.60 -20.64
C ALA A 32 6.00 17.23 -19.98
N ALA A 33 5.63 16.14 -20.65
CA ALA A 33 5.84 14.78 -20.15
C ALA A 33 7.32 14.46 -19.97
N VAL A 34 8.20 14.89 -20.90
CA VAL A 34 9.66 14.73 -20.78
C VAL A 34 10.18 15.52 -19.59
N VAL A 35 9.80 16.79 -19.45
CA VAL A 35 10.22 17.65 -18.32
C VAL A 35 9.77 17.03 -16.98
N LEU A 36 8.56 16.52 -16.90
CA LEU A 36 8.06 15.87 -15.70
C LEU A 36 8.79 14.55 -15.39
N SER A 37 9.18 13.79 -16.43
CA SER A 37 10.03 12.60 -16.27
C SER A 37 11.42 12.96 -15.74
N LEU A 38 12.05 14.02 -16.28
CA LEU A 38 13.33 14.52 -15.79
C LEU A 38 13.25 15.03 -14.36
N ALA A 39 12.21 15.80 -14.02
CA ALA A 39 11.96 16.23 -12.64
C ALA A 39 11.80 15.02 -11.71
N SER A 40 11.13 13.97 -12.16
CA SER A 40 10.96 12.71 -11.40
C SER A 40 12.29 11.99 -11.16
N LEU A 41 13.17 11.95 -12.15
CA LEU A 41 14.52 11.39 -12.00
C LEU A 41 15.37 12.24 -11.04
N ILE A 42 15.29 13.58 -11.11
CA ILE A 42 15.95 14.47 -10.14
C ILE A 42 15.44 14.21 -8.73
N PHE A 43 14.13 14.10 -8.55
CA PHE A 43 13.51 13.76 -7.26
C PHE A 43 14.05 12.44 -6.68
N TYR A 44 14.16 11.40 -7.53
CA TYR A 44 14.68 10.10 -7.14
C TYR A 44 16.18 10.15 -6.81
N ALA A 45 16.97 10.79 -7.67
CA ALA A 45 18.41 10.95 -7.51
C ALA A 45 18.81 11.72 -6.25
N TRP A 46 17.98 12.67 -5.80
CA TRP A 46 18.23 13.44 -4.60
C TRP A 46 18.43 12.59 -3.35
N PHE A 47 17.73 11.48 -3.27
CA PHE A 47 17.82 10.56 -2.12
C PHE A 47 19.03 9.63 -2.22
N ARG A 48 19.21 8.99 -3.39
CA ARG A 48 20.28 8.03 -3.67
C ARG A 48 20.68 8.07 -5.15
N PRO A 49 21.64 8.90 -5.54
CA PRO A 49 22.08 8.99 -6.94
C PRO A 49 22.57 7.65 -7.49
N ARG A 50 23.18 6.80 -6.64
CA ARG A 50 23.69 5.46 -6.99
C ARG A 50 22.62 4.49 -7.46
N ASP A 51 21.34 4.70 -7.10
CA ASP A 51 20.23 3.82 -7.47
C ASP A 51 19.63 4.19 -8.84
N VAL A 52 19.96 5.37 -9.39
CA VAL A 52 19.43 5.86 -10.69
C VAL A 52 19.72 4.89 -11.85
N PRO A 53 20.94 4.34 -12.02
CA PRO A 53 21.21 3.39 -13.09
C PRO A 53 20.31 2.15 -13.05
N ILE A 54 19.97 1.65 -11.84
CA ILE A 54 19.09 0.49 -11.66
C ILE A 54 17.67 0.83 -12.11
N LEU A 55 17.16 2.01 -11.71
CA LEU A 55 15.84 2.49 -12.17
C LEU A 55 15.80 2.66 -13.68
N LEU A 56 16.82 3.28 -14.28
CA LEU A 56 16.92 3.48 -15.73
C LEU A 56 17.02 2.15 -16.49
N PHE A 57 17.82 1.21 -16.00
CA PHE A 57 17.87 -0.15 -16.55
C PHE A 57 16.48 -0.78 -16.54
N ALA A 58 15.76 -0.75 -15.38
CA ALA A 58 14.42 -1.31 -15.27
C ALA A 58 13.43 -0.63 -16.23
N ILE A 59 13.54 0.70 -16.43
CA ILE A 59 12.68 1.43 -17.38
C ILE A 59 12.95 0.99 -18.81
N VAL A 60 14.22 1.04 -19.25
CA VAL A 60 14.60 0.73 -20.64
C VAL A 60 14.33 -0.75 -20.96
N PHE A 61 14.79 -1.66 -20.10
CA PHE A 61 14.58 -3.10 -20.27
C PHE A 61 13.10 -3.44 -20.42
N ASN A 62 12.26 -2.98 -19.50
CA ASN A 62 10.83 -3.32 -19.52
C ASN A 62 10.09 -2.64 -20.68
N TYR A 63 10.49 -1.42 -21.07
CA TYR A 63 9.97 -0.80 -22.29
C TYR A 63 10.23 -1.67 -23.52
N LEU A 64 11.50 -2.05 -23.74
CA LEU A 64 11.91 -2.86 -24.90
C LEU A 64 11.24 -4.23 -24.87
N MET A 65 11.23 -4.92 -23.72
CA MET A 65 10.59 -6.21 -23.54
C MET A 65 9.09 -6.13 -23.81
N GLY A 66 8.42 -5.10 -23.33
CA GLY A 66 7.00 -4.86 -23.63
C GLY A 66 6.74 -4.65 -25.13
N GLN A 67 7.62 -3.92 -25.86
CA GLN A 67 7.49 -3.76 -27.30
C GLN A 67 7.61 -5.08 -28.06
N VAL A 68 8.58 -5.93 -27.68
CA VAL A 68 8.78 -7.26 -28.33
C VAL A 68 7.61 -8.18 -28.05
N ILE A 69 7.10 -8.20 -26.81
CA ILE A 69 5.89 -8.97 -26.44
C ILE A 69 4.68 -8.50 -27.26
N GLN A 70 4.42 -7.19 -27.34
CA GLN A 70 3.32 -6.62 -28.12
C GLN A 70 3.46 -6.93 -29.60
N ARG A 71 4.70 -6.92 -30.15
CA ARG A 71 4.99 -7.29 -31.54
C ARG A 71 4.68 -8.77 -31.77
N ALA A 72 5.14 -9.68 -30.89
CA ALA A 72 4.86 -11.11 -31.00
C ALA A 72 3.35 -11.40 -31.00
N ARG A 73 2.59 -10.66 -30.15
CA ARG A 73 1.11 -10.74 -30.13
C ARG A 73 0.47 -10.28 -31.45
N ARG A 74 0.92 -9.14 -31.99
CA ARG A 74 0.40 -8.63 -33.29
C ARG A 74 0.67 -9.57 -34.45
N LEU A 75 1.75 -10.34 -34.36
CA LEU A 75 2.11 -11.38 -35.35
C LEU A 75 1.44 -12.73 -35.11
N ASP A 76 0.46 -12.78 -34.18
CA ASP A 76 -0.23 -14.00 -33.76
C ASP A 76 0.70 -15.14 -33.32
N ARG A 77 1.74 -14.80 -32.55
CA ARG A 77 2.72 -15.74 -31.99
C ARG A 77 2.60 -15.83 -30.47
N PRO A 78 1.53 -16.42 -29.92
CA PRO A 78 1.27 -16.40 -28.47
C PRO A 78 2.33 -17.14 -27.65
N ALA A 79 2.90 -18.24 -28.20
CA ALA A 79 3.98 -18.97 -27.54
C ALA A 79 5.24 -18.13 -27.37
N HIS A 80 5.63 -17.37 -28.40
CA HIS A 80 6.76 -16.44 -28.32
C HIS A 80 6.48 -15.30 -27.34
N ALA A 81 5.27 -14.72 -27.34
CA ALA A 81 4.86 -13.71 -26.38
C ALA A 81 4.96 -14.21 -24.93
N LYS A 82 4.55 -15.49 -24.69
CA LYS A 82 4.67 -16.13 -23.37
C LYS A 82 6.13 -16.37 -22.98
N ALA A 83 6.98 -16.84 -23.89
CA ALA A 83 8.41 -17.04 -23.61
C ALA A 83 9.10 -15.73 -23.26
N LEU A 84 8.85 -14.66 -24.03
CA LEU A 84 9.38 -13.30 -23.76
C LEU A 84 8.88 -12.76 -22.43
N LEU A 85 7.60 -12.99 -22.07
CA LEU A 85 7.07 -12.63 -20.76
C LEU A 85 7.85 -13.35 -19.65
N VAL A 86 8.09 -14.65 -19.77
CA VAL A 86 8.84 -15.41 -18.75
C VAL A 86 10.25 -14.86 -18.59
N ILE A 87 10.95 -14.54 -19.70
CA ILE A 87 12.28 -13.91 -19.66
C ILE A 87 12.20 -12.56 -18.92
N GLY A 88 11.23 -11.71 -19.26
CA GLY A 88 11.04 -10.43 -18.59
C GLY A 88 10.81 -10.57 -17.09
N LEU A 89 9.93 -11.49 -16.70
CA LEU A 89 9.66 -11.77 -15.29
C LEU A 89 10.89 -12.31 -14.55
N VAL A 90 11.67 -13.21 -15.18
CA VAL A 90 12.90 -13.74 -14.58
C VAL A 90 13.90 -12.63 -14.31
N VAL A 91 14.12 -11.71 -15.27
CA VAL A 91 15.03 -10.59 -15.07
C VAL A 91 14.56 -9.66 -13.95
N ASP A 92 13.28 -9.25 -13.94
CA ASP A 92 12.73 -8.37 -12.91
C ASP A 92 12.78 -9.02 -11.52
N LEU A 93 12.41 -10.30 -11.41
CA LEU A 93 12.44 -11.05 -10.15
C LEU A 93 13.87 -11.37 -9.69
N SER A 94 14.81 -11.62 -10.61
CA SER A 94 16.22 -11.82 -10.25
C SER A 94 16.85 -10.54 -9.72
N LEU A 95 16.53 -9.38 -10.33
CA LEU A 95 16.98 -8.07 -9.85
C LEU A 95 16.45 -7.81 -8.42
N LEU A 96 15.15 -8.03 -8.21
CA LEU A 96 14.54 -7.91 -6.88
C LEU A 96 15.14 -8.92 -5.90
N GLY A 97 15.32 -10.18 -6.34
CA GLY A 97 15.88 -11.26 -5.55
C GLY A 97 17.28 -10.95 -5.04
N TYR A 98 18.14 -10.48 -5.92
CA TYR A 98 19.51 -10.11 -5.57
C TYR A 98 19.56 -8.97 -4.55
N TYR A 99 18.89 -7.86 -4.83
CA TYR A 99 18.99 -6.69 -3.96
C TYR A 99 18.23 -6.83 -2.64
N LYS A 100 17.14 -7.58 -2.60
CA LYS A 100 16.29 -7.66 -1.42
C LYS A 100 16.55 -8.91 -0.57
N TYR A 101 16.84 -10.05 -1.18
CA TYR A 101 16.83 -11.33 -0.46
C TYR A 101 18.20 -12.01 -0.36
N ALA A 102 19.23 -11.56 -1.09
CA ALA A 102 20.53 -12.25 -1.06
C ALA A 102 21.13 -12.30 0.34
N ASN A 103 21.15 -11.18 1.09
CA ASN A 103 21.62 -11.16 2.47
C ASN A 103 20.84 -12.17 3.34
N PHE A 104 19.51 -12.11 3.29
CA PHE A 104 18.63 -13.00 4.07
C PHE A 104 18.86 -14.48 3.76
N VAL A 105 19.05 -14.84 2.49
CA VAL A 105 19.34 -16.23 2.08
C VAL A 105 20.70 -16.66 2.62
N VAL A 106 21.72 -15.84 2.46
CA VAL A 106 23.06 -16.15 2.97
C VAL A 106 23.05 -16.31 4.48
N ASP A 107 22.44 -15.39 5.23
CA ASP A 107 22.34 -15.44 6.68
C ASP A 107 21.67 -16.74 7.17
N ASN A 108 20.60 -17.18 6.49
CA ASN A 108 19.93 -18.44 6.83
C ASN A 108 20.76 -19.69 6.45
N VAL A 109 21.46 -19.67 5.29
CA VAL A 109 22.32 -20.77 4.88
C VAL A 109 23.50 -20.92 5.84
N THR A 110 24.16 -19.82 6.20
CA THR A 110 25.29 -19.84 7.16
C THR A 110 24.83 -20.29 8.54
N ALA A 111 23.64 -19.85 8.99
CA ALA A 111 23.08 -20.31 10.27
C ALA A 111 22.81 -21.82 10.31
N VAL A 112 22.41 -22.44 9.18
CA VAL A 112 22.14 -23.89 9.10
C VAL A 112 23.41 -24.71 8.88
N THR A 113 24.36 -24.21 8.06
CA THR A 113 25.56 -24.94 7.67
C THR A 113 26.72 -24.74 8.62
N GLY A 114 26.67 -23.73 9.51
CA GLY A 114 27.82 -23.33 10.36
C GLY A 114 28.97 -22.74 9.55
N SER A 115 28.75 -22.31 8.33
CA SER A 115 29.76 -21.71 7.45
C SER A 115 30.08 -20.28 7.88
N ASP A 116 31.34 -19.86 7.79
CA ASP A 116 31.78 -18.47 8.04
C ASP A 116 31.62 -17.55 6.81
N TYR A 117 30.88 -17.98 5.77
CA TYR A 117 30.69 -17.20 4.57
C TYR A 117 29.85 -15.95 4.86
N THR A 118 30.41 -14.78 4.62
CA THR A 118 29.72 -13.50 4.75
C THR A 118 29.60 -12.82 3.39
N LEU A 119 28.41 -12.38 3.04
CA LEU A 119 28.21 -11.54 1.86
C LEU A 119 28.44 -10.08 2.23
N HIS A 120 29.13 -9.32 1.37
CA HIS A 120 29.14 -7.86 1.54
C HIS A 120 27.69 -7.35 1.58
N HIS A 121 27.37 -6.53 2.60
CA HIS A 121 26.01 -6.03 2.79
C HIS A 121 25.48 -5.32 1.55
N ILE A 122 24.54 -5.97 0.87
CA ILE A 122 23.85 -5.41 -0.30
C ILE A 122 22.81 -4.41 0.20
N VAL A 123 22.99 -3.16 -0.19
CA VAL A 123 22.04 -2.09 0.15
C VAL A 123 20.85 -2.15 -0.78
N LEU A 124 19.63 -2.21 -0.22
CA LEU A 124 18.40 -2.24 -0.98
C LEU A 124 18.19 -0.92 -1.75
N PRO A 125 18.08 -0.94 -3.09
CA PRO A 125 17.76 0.26 -3.86
C PRO A 125 16.38 0.81 -3.51
N LEU A 126 16.28 2.13 -3.47
CA LEU A 126 15.05 2.82 -3.09
C LEU A 126 13.89 2.42 -4.03
N ALA A 127 12.77 2.01 -3.44
CA ALA A 127 11.53 1.65 -4.14
C ALA A 127 11.62 0.47 -5.13
N ILE A 128 12.68 -0.36 -5.09
CA ILE A 128 12.84 -1.47 -6.04
C ILE A 128 11.62 -2.40 -6.07
N SER A 129 11.03 -2.68 -4.92
CA SER A 129 9.84 -3.54 -4.80
C SER A 129 8.62 -2.94 -5.51
N PHE A 130 8.41 -1.62 -5.40
CA PHE A 130 7.27 -0.93 -6.01
C PHE A 130 7.41 -0.81 -7.52
N PHE A 131 8.58 -0.36 -8.00
CA PHE A 131 8.74 -0.21 -9.45
C PHE A 131 8.83 -1.58 -10.16
N THR A 132 9.30 -2.65 -9.50
CA THR A 132 9.26 -4.00 -10.05
C THR A 132 7.83 -4.49 -10.24
N PHE A 133 6.95 -4.32 -9.26
CA PHE A 133 5.54 -4.69 -9.41
C PHE A 133 4.84 -3.96 -10.57
N GLN A 134 5.12 -2.67 -10.71
CA GLN A 134 4.58 -1.88 -11.83
C GLN A 134 5.03 -2.43 -13.20
N LYS A 135 6.33 -2.84 -13.33
CA LYS A 135 6.87 -3.41 -14.57
C LYS A 135 6.31 -4.81 -14.83
N ILE A 136 6.24 -5.66 -13.81
CA ILE A 136 5.59 -6.98 -13.92
C ILE A 136 4.14 -6.83 -14.44
N ALA A 137 3.34 -5.92 -13.86
CA ALA A 137 1.99 -5.66 -14.33
C ALA A 137 1.97 -5.24 -15.81
N TYR A 138 2.85 -4.33 -16.21
CA TYR A 138 2.96 -3.88 -17.60
C TYR A 138 3.32 -5.01 -18.57
N LEU A 139 4.29 -5.88 -18.25
CA LEU A 139 4.67 -7.01 -19.09
C LEU A 139 3.54 -8.04 -19.21
N VAL A 140 2.91 -8.38 -18.10
CA VAL A 140 1.77 -9.32 -18.09
C VAL A 140 0.60 -8.76 -18.89
N ASP A 141 0.25 -7.50 -18.71
CA ASP A 141 -0.84 -6.85 -19.44
C ASP A 141 -0.52 -6.71 -20.94
N SER A 142 0.75 -6.49 -21.29
CA SER A 142 1.21 -6.53 -22.69
C SER A 142 1.05 -7.94 -23.30
N ALA A 143 1.38 -8.99 -22.55
CA ALA A 143 1.23 -10.37 -22.98
C ALA A 143 -0.24 -10.80 -23.06
N ARG A 144 -1.12 -10.25 -22.22
CA ARG A 144 -2.58 -10.47 -22.27
C ARG A 144 -3.26 -9.64 -23.40
N GLY A 145 -2.56 -8.70 -24.01
CA GLY A 145 -3.13 -7.81 -25.03
C GLY A 145 -3.96 -6.66 -24.47
N VAL A 146 -3.91 -6.43 -23.17
CA VAL A 146 -4.55 -5.29 -22.50
C VAL A 146 -3.81 -3.98 -22.82
N VAL A 147 -2.49 -4.07 -22.99
CA VAL A 147 -1.61 -2.94 -23.34
C VAL A 147 -1.17 -3.06 -24.79
N SER A 148 -1.33 -1.98 -25.55
CA SER A 148 -0.88 -1.86 -26.94
C SER A 148 -0.45 -0.41 -27.26
N GLY A 149 0.48 -0.27 -28.19
CA GLY A 149 0.90 1.05 -28.71
C GLY A 149 1.57 1.94 -27.66
N THR A 150 2.52 1.37 -26.92
CA THR A 150 3.27 2.09 -25.89
C THR A 150 4.34 3.00 -26.51
N GLY A 151 4.22 4.30 -26.29
CA GLY A 151 5.26 5.28 -26.66
C GLY A 151 6.37 5.37 -25.60
N PRO A 152 7.62 5.74 -25.99
CA PRO A 152 8.73 5.80 -25.04
C PRO A 152 8.57 6.92 -24.00
N VAL A 153 8.02 8.06 -24.39
CA VAL A 153 7.80 9.21 -23.48
C VAL A 153 6.71 8.91 -22.46
N GLU A 154 5.58 8.34 -22.92
CA GLU A 154 4.48 7.96 -22.01
C GLU A 154 4.93 6.86 -21.05
N PHE A 155 5.68 5.85 -21.53
CA PHE A 155 6.20 4.81 -20.68
C PHE A 155 7.23 5.34 -19.68
N GLY A 156 8.14 6.21 -20.14
CA GLY A 156 9.13 6.86 -19.29
C GLY A 156 8.48 7.61 -18.14
N LEU A 157 7.47 8.44 -18.43
CA LEU A 157 6.71 9.16 -17.40
C LEU A 157 5.93 8.19 -16.49
N PHE A 158 5.20 7.23 -17.06
CA PHE A 158 4.49 6.20 -16.28
C PHE A 158 5.41 5.49 -15.30
N ALA A 159 6.62 5.15 -15.73
CA ALA A 159 7.56 4.36 -14.94
C ALA A 159 8.38 5.17 -13.92
N SER A 160 8.51 6.49 -14.11
CA SER A 160 9.31 7.38 -13.25
C SER A 160 8.49 8.39 -12.45
N PHE A 161 7.20 8.56 -12.70
CA PHE A 161 6.35 9.61 -12.13
C PHE A 161 6.49 9.72 -10.60
N PHE A 162 7.14 10.78 -10.12
CA PHE A 162 7.59 10.88 -8.73
C PHE A 162 6.47 10.77 -7.69
N PRO A 163 5.21 11.21 -7.90
CA PRO A 163 4.18 11.07 -6.90
C PRO A 163 3.87 9.61 -6.52
N GLN A 164 4.05 8.69 -7.46
CA GLN A 164 3.79 7.25 -7.23
C GLN A 164 5.05 6.42 -7.04
N LEU A 165 6.23 6.90 -7.54
CA LEU A 165 7.43 6.08 -7.75
C LEU A 165 7.94 5.40 -6.48
N LEU A 166 7.99 6.12 -5.34
CA LEU A 166 8.64 5.60 -4.14
C LEU A 166 7.75 4.63 -3.36
N ALA A 167 6.57 5.05 -2.95
CA ALA A 167 5.60 4.25 -2.20
C ALA A 167 4.16 4.74 -2.41
N GLY A 168 3.89 5.37 -3.54
CA GLY A 168 2.55 5.78 -3.92
C GLY A 168 1.65 4.58 -4.27
N PRO A 169 0.38 4.85 -4.59
CA PRO A 169 -0.53 3.81 -5.07
C PRO A 169 0.03 3.07 -6.28
N ILE A 170 0.00 1.73 -6.27
CA ILE A 170 0.41 0.90 -7.41
C ILE A 170 -0.57 1.11 -8.56
N VAL A 171 -0.07 1.58 -9.70
CA VAL A 171 -0.88 1.93 -10.87
C VAL A 171 -0.70 0.93 -12.01
N HIS A 172 -1.76 0.75 -12.80
CA HIS A 172 -1.69 0.03 -14.06
C HIS A 172 -1.47 0.99 -15.23
N TYR A 173 -0.79 0.52 -16.27
CA TYR A 173 -0.54 1.29 -17.49
C TYR A 173 -1.85 1.83 -18.10
N SER A 174 -2.89 1.00 -18.12
CA SER A 174 -4.22 1.33 -18.62
C SER A 174 -4.95 2.45 -17.85
N GLU A 175 -4.55 2.74 -16.62
CA GLU A 175 -5.14 3.82 -15.82
C GLU A 175 -4.48 5.18 -16.06
N ILE A 176 -3.19 5.19 -16.36
CA ILE A 176 -2.40 6.43 -16.47
C ILE A 176 -2.35 6.93 -17.91
N ILE A 177 -2.07 6.06 -18.88
CA ILE A 177 -1.83 6.47 -20.26
C ILE A 177 -3.00 7.21 -20.92
N PRO A 178 -4.27 6.82 -20.73
CA PRO A 178 -5.38 7.60 -21.29
C PRO A 178 -5.41 9.04 -20.77
N GLN A 179 -4.94 9.26 -19.53
CA GLN A 179 -4.87 10.60 -18.94
C GLN A 179 -3.72 11.43 -19.54
N LEU A 180 -2.55 10.81 -19.79
CA LEU A 180 -1.41 11.46 -20.44
C LEU A 180 -1.69 11.81 -21.91
N ARG A 181 -2.55 11.06 -22.58
CA ARG A 181 -3.00 11.29 -23.96
C ARG A 181 -4.19 12.26 -24.05
N SER A 182 -4.73 12.69 -22.92
CA SER A 182 -5.83 13.63 -22.89
C SER A 182 -5.44 15.00 -23.44
N PRO A 183 -6.29 15.68 -24.21
CA PRO A 183 -6.05 17.06 -24.66
C PRO A 183 -5.90 18.07 -23.51
N THR A 184 -6.35 17.70 -22.30
CA THR A 184 -6.22 18.55 -21.11
C THR A 184 -4.93 18.29 -20.33
N PHE A 185 -4.15 17.26 -20.66
CA PHE A 185 -2.86 17.00 -20.03
C PHE A 185 -1.92 18.19 -20.27
N SER A 186 -1.23 18.61 -19.24
CA SER A 186 -0.35 19.80 -19.23
C SER A 186 -1.05 21.17 -19.38
N ARG A 187 -2.40 21.21 -19.37
CA ARG A 187 -3.13 22.47 -19.28
C ARG A 187 -3.32 22.85 -17.81
N LEU A 188 -2.95 24.08 -17.47
CA LEU A 188 -3.11 24.59 -16.11
C LEU A 188 -4.61 24.70 -15.75
N MET A 189 -5.04 23.88 -14.81
CA MET A 189 -6.38 23.87 -14.26
C MET A 189 -6.32 24.30 -12.79
N SER A 190 -6.68 25.54 -12.47
CA SER A 190 -6.68 26.06 -11.09
C SER A 190 -7.46 25.17 -10.13
N ARG A 191 -8.56 24.58 -10.60
CA ARG A 191 -9.34 23.60 -9.85
C ARG A 191 -8.50 22.39 -9.40
N ASP A 192 -7.69 21.82 -10.29
CA ASP A 192 -6.89 20.63 -10.00
C ASP A 192 -5.72 20.94 -9.08
N LEU A 193 -5.14 22.14 -9.19
CA LEU A 193 -4.14 22.63 -8.24
C LEU A 193 -4.71 22.76 -6.83
N VAL A 194 -5.87 23.42 -6.68
CA VAL A 194 -6.50 23.63 -5.36
C VAL A 194 -6.92 22.29 -4.74
N ILE A 195 -7.57 21.40 -5.51
CA ILE A 195 -7.96 20.07 -5.03
C ILE A 195 -6.72 19.28 -4.60
N GLY A 196 -5.68 19.27 -5.42
CA GLY A 196 -4.43 18.60 -5.13
C GLY A 196 -3.76 19.13 -3.86
N LEU A 197 -3.71 20.45 -3.69
CA LEU A 197 -3.15 21.10 -2.49
C LEU A 197 -3.91 20.73 -1.22
N VAL A 198 -5.24 20.72 -1.25
CA VAL A 198 -6.07 20.34 -0.08
C VAL A 198 -5.81 18.88 0.31
N ILE A 199 -5.79 17.96 -0.67
CA ILE A 199 -5.51 16.55 -0.40
C ILE A 199 -4.09 16.37 0.14
N PHE A 200 -3.12 17.08 -0.43
CA PHE A 200 -1.74 17.08 0.03
C PHE A 200 -1.62 17.60 1.47
N ALA A 201 -2.29 18.71 1.80
CA ALA A 201 -2.28 19.29 3.15
C ALA A 201 -2.85 18.33 4.21
N ILE A 202 -3.96 17.65 3.91
CA ILE A 202 -4.54 16.63 4.80
C ILE A 202 -3.58 15.44 4.95
N GLY A 203 -2.98 14.96 3.85
CA GLY A 203 -1.99 13.89 3.87
C GLY A 203 -0.75 14.25 4.69
N LEU A 204 -0.24 15.47 4.51
CA LEU A 204 0.90 15.99 5.26
C LEU A 204 0.57 16.08 6.77
N ALA A 205 -0.61 16.55 7.14
CA ALA A 205 -1.03 16.61 8.55
C ALA A 205 -1.13 15.22 9.18
N LYS A 206 -1.66 14.21 8.48
CA LYS A 206 -1.65 12.81 8.95
C LYS A 206 -0.22 12.33 9.23
N LYS A 207 0.72 12.65 8.34
CA LYS A 207 2.13 12.26 8.46
C LYS A 207 2.80 13.00 9.59
N THR A 208 2.85 14.34 9.54
CA THR A 208 3.71 15.13 10.43
C THR A 208 3.11 15.32 11.82
N VAL A 209 1.79 15.52 11.92
CA VAL A 209 1.14 15.80 13.22
C VAL A 209 0.84 14.51 13.98
N ILE A 210 0.38 13.45 13.30
CA ILE A 210 -0.10 12.25 13.97
C ILE A 210 0.95 11.13 13.90
N ALA A 211 1.35 10.72 12.70
CA ALA A 211 2.21 9.54 12.54
C ALA A 211 3.61 9.75 13.12
N ASP A 212 4.25 10.89 12.85
CA ASP A 212 5.59 11.18 13.36
C ASP A 212 5.60 11.40 14.89
N THR A 213 4.52 11.93 15.45
CA THR A 213 4.36 12.02 16.92
C THR A 213 4.22 10.62 17.53
N LEU A 214 3.40 9.73 16.95
CA LEU A 214 3.25 8.35 17.42
C LEU A 214 4.55 7.54 17.24
N ALA A 215 5.37 7.83 16.22
CA ALA A 215 6.67 7.19 16.01
C ALA A 215 7.59 7.35 17.22
N GLY A 216 7.64 8.54 17.81
CA GLY A 216 8.45 8.82 19.00
C GLY A 216 8.12 7.93 20.20
N TYR A 217 6.88 7.42 20.28
CA TYR A 217 6.46 6.48 21.33
C TYR A 217 6.56 5.01 20.90
N ALA A 218 6.29 4.70 19.62
CA ALA A 218 6.32 3.33 19.13
C ALA A 218 7.76 2.79 19.06
N ASP A 219 8.71 3.56 18.54
CA ASP A 219 10.08 3.09 18.29
C ASP A 219 10.76 2.55 19.56
N PRO A 220 10.74 3.25 20.73
CA PRO A 220 11.31 2.71 21.97
C PRO A 220 10.63 1.43 22.47
N LEU A 221 9.32 1.25 22.22
CA LEU A 221 8.59 0.05 22.65
C LEU A 221 9.01 -1.21 21.87
N TYR A 222 9.43 -1.05 20.61
CA TYR A 222 9.83 -2.19 19.77
C TYR A 222 11.34 -2.45 19.75
N LEU A 223 12.15 -1.52 20.27
CA LEU A 223 13.60 -1.67 20.30
C LEU A 223 14.00 -2.70 21.37
N HIS A 224 14.62 -3.83 20.94
CA HIS A 224 15.06 -4.92 21.83
C HIS A 224 13.93 -5.43 22.75
N ALA A 225 12.74 -5.62 22.22
CA ALA A 225 11.53 -5.93 22.98
C ALA A 225 11.66 -7.23 23.80
N ALA A 226 12.39 -8.25 23.31
CA ALA A 226 12.60 -9.51 24.03
C ALA A 226 13.38 -9.33 25.35
N GLY A 227 14.20 -8.29 25.46
CA GLY A 227 14.95 -7.96 26.68
C GLY A 227 14.21 -7.01 27.64
N GLN A 228 12.99 -6.60 27.32
CA GLN A 228 12.18 -5.70 28.16
C GLN A 228 11.18 -6.46 29.01
N THR A 229 10.76 -5.85 30.13
CA THR A 229 9.62 -6.37 30.93
C THR A 229 8.30 -5.97 30.28
N TRP A 230 7.40 -6.92 30.18
CA TRP A 230 6.11 -6.75 29.52
C TRP A 230 4.96 -7.11 30.46
N ASP A 231 3.80 -6.50 30.21
CA ASP A 231 2.50 -6.87 30.74
C ASP A 231 1.39 -6.59 29.71
N LEU A 232 0.15 -6.94 30.06
CA LEU A 232 -1.00 -6.76 29.19
C LEU A 232 -1.17 -5.32 28.69
N GLY A 233 -1.01 -4.34 29.59
CA GLY A 233 -1.19 -2.91 29.28
C GLY A 233 -0.12 -2.40 28.31
N ARG A 234 1.13 -2.71 28.59
CA ARG A 234 2.26 -2.31 27.75
C ARG A 234 2.21 -2.96 26.36
N GLY A 235 1.86 -4.26 26.31
CA GLY A 235 1.73 -4.99 25.04
C GLY A 235 0.67 -4.38 24.12
N TRP A 236 -0.52 -4.09 24.64
CA TRP A 236 -1.57 -3.43 23.86
C TRP A 236 -1.26 -1.98 23.53
N THR A 237 -0.54 -1.26 24.39
CA THR A 237 -0.07 0.10 24.07
C THR A 237 0.87 0.07 22.88
N ALA A 238 1.85 -0.85 22.85
CA ALA A 238 2.76 -1.00 21.72
C ALA A 238 2.01 -1.31 20.41
N ALA A 239 1.10 -2.30 20.45
CA ALA A 239 0.30 -2.70 19.29
C ALA A 239 -0.60 -1.56 18.78
N ALA A 240 -1.30 -0.84 19.65
CA ALA A 240 -2.19 0.25 19.27
C ALA A 240 -1.43 1.46 18.72
N THR A 241 -0.33 1.84 19.38
CA THR A 241 0.52 2.97 18.94
C THR A 241 1.05 2.72 17.53
N TYR A 242 1.61 1.53 17.29
CA TYR A 242 2.13 1.22 15.97
C TYR A 242 1.02 1.07 14.91
N ALA A 243 -0.12 0.45 15.24
CA ALA A 243 -1.23 0.32 14.30
C ALA A 243 -1.74 1.67 13.79
N LEU A 244 -1.89 2.64 14.70
CA LEU A 244 -2.31 3.99 14.35
C LEU A 244 -1.22 4.77 13.63
N GLN A 245 0.04 4.66 14.06
CA GLN A 245 1.20 5.23 13.36
C GLN A 245 1.25 4.74 11.92
N LEU A 246 1.24 3.41 11.69
CA LEU A 246 1.31 2.80 10.36
C LEU A 246 0.17 3.27 9.46
N TYR A 247 -1.07 3.32 9.99
CA TYR A 247 -2.20 3.79 9.20
C TYR A 247 -2.10 5.27 8.84
N MET A 248 -1.73 6.13 9.79
CA MET A 248 -1.62 7.56 9.54
C MET A 248 -0.44 7.90 8.63
N ASP A 249 0.71 7.23 8.80
CA ASP A 249 1.88 7.37 7.96
C ASP A 249 1.57 6.98 6.50
N PHE A 250 1.07 5.77 6.29
CA PHE A 250 0.89 5.26 4.92
C PHE A 250 -0.33 5.86 4.22
N SER A 251 -1.45 6.09 4.94
CA SER A 251 -2.57 6.80 4.33
C SER A 251 -2.24 8.28 4.08
N GLY A 252 -1.45 8.92 4.93
CA GLY A 252 -0.95 10.28 4.74
C GLY A 252 -0.06 10.39 3.52
N TYR A 253 0.91 9.47 3.37
CA TYR A 253 1.76 9.40 2.17
C TYR A 253 0.96 9.17 0.89
N SER A 254 -0.01 8.25 0.93
CA SER A 254 -0.89 7.99 -0.23
C SER A 254 -1.75 9.19 -0.59
N ASP A 255 -2.27 9.92 0.40
CA ASP A 255 -3.03 11.17 0.15
C ASP A 255 -2.11 12.24 -0.44
N MET A 256 -0.89 12.44 0.08
CA MET A 256 0.08 13.35 -0.51
C MET A 256 0.37 12.98 -1.97
N ALA A 257 0.58 11.70 -2.27
CA ALA A 257 0.82 11.20 -3.63
C ALA A 257 -0.36 11.50 -4.58
N ILE A 258 -1.60 11.24 -4.13
CA ILE A 258 -2.83 11.55 -4.90
C ILE A 258 -2.96 13.06 -5.12
N GLY A 259 -2.70 13.87 -4.10
CA GLY A 259 -2.73 15.32 -4.18
C GLY A 259 -1.70 15.87 -5.16
N LEU A 260 -0.45 15.40 -5.07
CA LEU A 260 0.64 15.77 -5.98
C LEU A 260 0.32 15.41 -7.43
N ALA A 261 -0.09 14.16 -7.68
CA ALA A 261 -0.45 13.74 -9.04
C ALA A 261 -1.58 14.59 -9.61
N ARG A 262 -2.58 14.95 -8.77
CA ARG A 262 -3.69 15.80 -9.16
C ARG A 262 -3.25 17.20 -9.57
N MET A 263 -2.23 17.77 -8.91
CA MET A 263 -1.65 19.06 -9.30
C MET A 263 -1.03 19.03 -10.71
N PHE A 264 -0.59 17.87 -11.19
CA PHE A 264 -0.12 17.66 -12.58
C PHE A 264 -1.21 17.17 -13.53
N GLY A 265 -2.48 17.23 -13.14
CA GLY A 265 -3.62 16.80 -13.95
C GLY A 265 -3.80 15.28 -14.05
N VAL A 266 -3.10 14.49 -13.23
CA VAL A 266 -3.17 13.02 -13.22
C VAL A 266 -3.89 12.54 -11.96
N LYS A 267 -4.82 11.59 -12.12
CA LYS A 267 -5.49 10.91 -11.00
C LYS A 267 -4.84 9.56 -10.75
N LEU A 268 -4.42 9.34 -9.51
CA LEU A 268 -3.99 8.02 -9.04
C LEU A 268 -5.16 7.22 -8.48
N PRO A 269 -5.05 5.88 -8.37
CA PRO A 269 -6.06 5.08 -7.71
C PRO A 269 -6.04 5.26 -6.19
N LEU A 270 -7.18 4.97 -5.57
CA LEU A 270 -7.34 4.99 -4.12
C LEU A 270 -6.59 3.84 -3.45
N ASN A 271 -5.89 4.12 -2.35
CA ASN A 271 -5.10 3.13 -1.63
C ASN A 271 -5.66 2.78 -0.24
N PHE A 272 -6.41 3.68 0.40
CA PHE A 272 -7.01 3.47 1.72
C PHE A 272 -8.45 3.99 1.77
N HIS A 273 -9.34 3.22 2.45
CA HIS A 273 -10.72 3.63 2.68
C HIS A 273 -11.20 3.25 4.10
N SER A 274 -10.71 3.93 5.13
CA SER A 274 -11.05 3.70 6.54
C SER A 274 -10.91 2.21 6.96
N PRO A 275 -9.73 1.58 6.82
CA PRO A 275 -9.54 0.14 7.04
C PRO A 275 -9.81 -0.29 8.48
N LEU A 276 -9.55 0.56 9.47
CA LEU A 276 -9.81 0.26 10.88
C LEU A 276 -11.31 0.27 11.25
N ARG A 277 -12.21 0.57 10.31
CA ARG A 277 -13.67 0.38 10.45
C ARG A 277 -14.17 -0.95 9.90
N ALA A 278 -13.28 -1.82 9.44
CA ALA A 278 -13.65 -3.10 8.87
C ALA A 278 -14.22 -4.04 9.94
N ALA A 279 -15.31 -4.74 9.62
CA ALA A 279 -15.92 -5.73 10.47
C ALA A 279 -15.46 -7.17 10.15
N SER A 280 -14.44 -7.34 9.32
CA SER A 280 -13.82 -8.62 9.03
C SER A 280 -12.44 -8.43 8.39
N ILE A 281 -11.58 -9.45 8.46
CA ILE A 281 -10.26 -9.43 7.82
C ILE A 281 -10.37 -9.26 6.30
N ILE A 282 -11.36 -9.85 5.65
CA ILE A 282 -11.59 -9.68 4.21
C ILE A 282 -12.02 -8.24 3.90
N ASP A 283 -12.87 -7.62 4.72
CA ASP A 283 -13.25 -6.23 4.57
C ASP A 283 -12.07 -5.29 4.84
N TYR A 284 -11.21 -5.62 5.83
CA TYR A 284 -9.98 -4.89 6.10
C TYR A 284 -9.08 -4.83 4.86
N TRP A 285 -8.76 -5.96 4.23
CA TRP A 285 -7.93 -6.02 3.03
C TRP A 285 -8.56 -5.32 1.81
N ARG A 286 -9.87 -5.20 1.74
CA ARG A 286 -10.56 -4.40 0.72
C ARG A 286 -10.39 -2.90 0.90
N ARG A 287 -9.97 -2.46 2.09
CA ARG A 287 -9.84 -1.05 2.49
C ARG A 287 -8.39 -0.63 2.79
N TRP A 288 -7.52 -1.58 3.06
CA TRP A 288 -6.10 -1.41 3.34
C TRP A 288 -5.27 -1.72 2.11
N HIS A 289 -4.35 -0.80 1.75
CA HIS A 289 -3.41 -0.96 0.63
C HIS A 289 -4.08 -1.56 -0.61
N MET A 290 -5.19 -0.94 -1.03
CA MET A 290 -6.13 -1.47 -2.04
C MET A 290 -5.45 -1.74 -3.38
N THR A 291 -4.43 -0.94 -3.71
CA THR A 291 -3.70 -1.09 -4.97
C THR A 291 -2.78 -2.31 -4.95
N LEU A 292 -2.16 -2.64 -3.81
CA LEU A 292 -1.43 -3.89 -3.62
C LEU A 292 -2.38 -5.10 -3.65
N GLN A 293 -3.50 -5.02 -2.95
CA GLN A 293 -4.51 -6.09 -2.94
C GLN A 293 -5.01 -6.38 -4.36
N ARG A 294 -5.27 -5.36 -5.15
CA ARG A 294 -5.66 -5.48 -6.56
C ARG A 294 -4.57 -6.13 -7.40
N PHE A 295 -3.31 -5.74 -7.20
CA PHE A 295 -2.15 -6.35 -7.86
C PHE A 295 -2.03 -7.83 -7.50
N LEU A 296 -2.03 -8.17 -6.22
CA LEU A 296 -1.92 -9.56 -5.76
C LEU A 296 -3.07 -10.43 -6.29
N LEU A 297 -4.30 -9.90 -6.32
CA LEU A 297 -5.44 -10.61 -6.86
C LEU A 297 -5.27 -10.95 -8.35
N ALA A 298 -4.83 -9.98 -9.16
CA ALA A 298 -4.75 -10.12 -10.63
C ALA A 298 -3.52 -10.90 -11.12
N TYR A 299 -2.38 -10.77 -10.43
CA TYR A 299 -1.09 -11.28 -10.91
C TYR A 299 -0.53 -12.42 -10.05
N VAL A 300 -1.10 -12.71 -8.87
CA VAL A 300 -0.68 -13.82 -8.00
C VAL A 300 -1.83 -14.77 -7.74
N TYR A 301 -2.90 -14.31 -7.12
CA TYR A 301 -4.02 -15.16 -6.70
C TYR A 301 -4.73 -15.83 -7.89
N GLN A 302 -5.17 -15.06 -8.89
CA GLN A 302 -5.88 -15.60 -10.05
C GLN A 302 -5.04 -16.59 -10.88
N PRO A 303 -3.75 -16.33 -11.18
CA PRO A 303 -2.90 -17.32 -11.84
C PRO A 303 -2.76 -18.65 -11.11
N ILE A 304 -2.84 -18.66 -9.77
CA ILE A 304 -2.85 -19.89 -8.97
C ILE A 304 -4.26 -20.49 -8.92
N ALA A 305 -5.27 -19.67 -8.62
CA ALA A 305 -6.63 -20.14 -8.37
C ALA A 305 -7.33 -20.71 -9.62
N LEU A 306 -7.15 -20.10 -10.79
CA LEU A 306 -7.83 -20.54 -12.01
C LEU A 306 -7.42 -21.96 -12.46
N PRO A 307 -6.11 -22.31 -12.55
CA PRO A 307 -5.69 -23.67 -12.84
C PRO A 307 -6.13 -24.68 -11.77
N MET A 308 -6.01 -24.29 -10.48
CA MET A 308 -6.41 -25.16 -9.36
C MET A 308 -7.92 -25.44 -9.36
N ASN A 309 -8.75 -24.46 -9.68
CA ASN A 309 -10.20 -24.66 -9.82
C ASN A 309 -10.55 -25.57 -11.00
N ARG A 310 -9.87 -25.43 -12.16
CA ARG A 310 -10.04 -26.32 -13.30
C ARG A 310 -9.63 -27.75 -12.95
N TRP A 311 -8.45 -27.91 -12.38
CA TRP A 311 -7.95 -29.21 -11.91
C TRP A 311 -8.90 -29.89 -10.92
N SER A 312 -9.47 -29.10 -9.98
CA SER A 312 -10.46 -29.58 -9.00
C SER A 312 -11.76 -30.03 -9.69
N ALA A 313 -12.25 -29.25 -10.65
CA ALA A 313 -13.47 -29.58 -11.40
C ALA A 313 -13.31 -30.82 -12.26
N GLU A 314 -12.17 -30.96 -12.99
CA GLU A 314 -11.84 -32.13 -13.81
C GLU A 314 -11.78 -33.44 -12.99
N ARG A 315 -11.43 -33.35 -11.71
CA ARG A 315 -11.39 -34.48 -10.76
C ARG A 315 -12.67 -34.67 -9.96
N GLY A 316 -13.70 -33.90 -10.23
CA GLY A 316 -14.98 -33.96 -9.51
C GLY A 316 -14.86 -33.66 -8.01
N LEU A 317 -13.84 -32.90 -7.58
CA LEU A 317 -13.66 -32.56 -6.17
C LEU A 317 -14.82 -31.68 -5.69
N THR A 318 -15.33 -31.97 -4.51
CA THR A 318 -16.45 -31.24 -3.87
C THR A 318 -16.14 -30.96 -2.40
N GLY A 319 -16.93 -30.10 -1.76
CA GLY A 319 -16.81 -29.83 -0.33
C GLY A 319 -15.43 -29.25 0.05
N TRP A 320 -14.80 -29.87 1.06
CA TRP A 320 -13.53 -29.38 1.60
C TRP A 320 -12.35 -29.53 0.66
N SER A 321 -12.32 -30.58 -0.19
CA SER A 321 -11.24 -30.75 -1.17
C SER A 321 -11.27 -29.67 -2.27
N ALA A 322 -12.47 -29.33 -2.76
CA ALA A 322 -12.64 -28.21 -3.68
C ALA A 322 -12.31 -26.86 -3.03
N PHE A 323 -12.70 -26.65 -1.76
CA PHE A 323 -12.33 -25.45 -1.00
C PHE A 323 -10.81 -25.33 -0.84
N THR A 324 -10.15 -26.43 -0.48
CA THR A 324 -8.68 -26.44 -0.32
C THR A 324 -7.98 -26.09 -1.63
N ALA A 325 -8.35 -26.73 -2.75
CA ALA A 325 -7.75 -26.47 -4.04
C ALA A 325 -8.05 -25.04 -4.57
N GLY A 326 -9.32 -24.62 -4.50
CA GLY A 326 -9.76 -23.37 -5.13
C GLY A 326 -9.58 -22.11 -4.30
N ILE A 327 -9.47 -22.23 -2.98
CA ILE A 327 -9.42 -21.10 -2.06
C ILE A 327 -8.20 -21.16 -1.14
N ALA A 328 -7.98 -22.27 -0.43
CA ALA A 328 -6.95 -22.31 0.62
C ALA A 328 -5.54 -22.23 0.04
N VAL A 329 -5.21 -23.03 -0.96
CA VAL A 329 -3.88 -23.02 -1.61
C VAL A 329 -3.58 -21.67 -2.25
N PRO A 330 -4.46 -21.07 -3.09
CA PRO A 330 -4.21 -19.73 -3.64
C PRO A 330 -4.07 -18.64 -2.57
N THR A 331 -4.86 -18.72 -1.50
CA THR A 331 -4.79 -17.74 -0.38
C THR A 331 -3.45 -17.85 0.34
N LEU A 332 -3.05 -19.06 0.74
CA LEU A 332 -1.76 -19.31 1.41
C LEU A 332 -0.60 -18.84 0.54
N GLY A 333 -0.56 -19.23 -0.73
CA GLY A 333 0.50 -18.79 -1.66
C GLY A 333 0.55 -17.28 -1.83
N THR A 334 -0.60 -16.61 -1.96
CA THR A 334 -0.68 -15.17 -2.15
C THR A 334 -0.20 -14.40 -0.91
N PHE A 335 -0.67 -14.78 0.28
CA PHE A 335 -0.28 -14.09 1.51
C PHE A 335 1.16 -14.39 1.93
N LEU A 336 1.67 -15.61 1.68
CA LEU A 336 3.08 -15.93 1.88
C LEU A 336 3.97 -15.05 1.00
N LEU A 337 3.67 -14.93 -0.29
CA LEU A 337 4.39 -14.05 -1.21
C LEU A 337 4.25 -12.57 -0.82
N SER A 338 3.08 -12.15 -0.35
CA SER A 338 2.88 -10.80 0.17
C SER A 338 3.73 -10.52 1.41
N GLY A 339 3.82 -11.47 2.34
CA GLY A 339 4.68 -11.34 3.53
C GLY A 339 6.15 -11.22 3.14
N ILE A 340 6.66 -12.13 2.33
CA ILE A 340 8.04 -12.11 1.81
C ILE A 340 8.32 -10.77 1.08
N TRP A 341 7.36 -10.28 0.29
CA TRP A 341 7.51 -9.01 -0.42
C TRP A 341 7.67 -7.81 0.53
N HIS A 342 7.01 -7.80 1.68
CA HIS A 342 7.15 -6.73 2.65
C HIS A 342 8.56 -6.64 3.21
N GLY A 343 9.24 -7.76 3.49
CA GLY A 343 10.59 -7.72 4.02
C GLY A 343 11.31 -9.06 3.99
N ALA A 344 12.64 -9.01 3.93
CA ALA A 344 13.51 -10.17 4.02
C ALA A 344 13.73 -10.55 5.51
N GLY A 345 12.73 -11.21 6.11
CA GLY A 345 12.77 -11.59 7.53
C GLY A 345 11.65 -12.55 7.90
N TRP A 346 11.91 -13.40 8.92
CA TRP A 346 10.94 -14.38 9.38
C TRP A 346 9.66 -13.77 9.97
N THR A 347 9.75 -12.57 10.55
CA THR A 347 8.57 -11.83 11.05
C THR A 347 7.59 -11.51 9.92
N PHE A 348 8.08 -11.18 8.73
CA PHE A 348 7.25 -10.92 7.54
C PHE A 348 6.65 -12.20 6.95
N VAL A 349 7.41 -13.33 6.99
CA VAL A 349 6.87 -14.65 6.61
C VAL A 349 5.71 -15.02 7.52
N LEU A 350 5.87 -14.88 8.84
CA LEU A 350 4.83 -15.14 9.83
C LEU A 350 3.65 -14.18 9.67
N PHE A 351 3.89 -12.89 9.44
CA PHE A 351 2.84 -11.92 9.12
C PHE A 351 1.96 -12.39 7.96
N GLY A 352 2.57 -12.83 6.86
CA GLY A 352 1.84 -13.35 5.71
C GLY A 352 1.04 -14.61 6.05
N LEU A 353 1.64 -15.58 6.74
CA LEU A 353 0.96 -16.83 7.14
C LEU A 353 -0.20 -16.58 8.08
N ILE A 354 -0.04 -15.72 9.09
CA ILE A 354 -1.11 -15.37 10.04
C ILE A 354 -2.29 -14.72 9.30
N HIS A 355 -2.01 -13.79 8.38
CA HIS A 355 -3.07 -13.19 7.57
C HIS A 355 -3.77 -14.20 6.65
N ALA A 356 -3.03 -15.14 6.07
CA ALA A 356 -3.64 -16.23 5.30
C ALA A 356 -4.61 -17.05 6.15
N VAL A 357 -4.19 -17.44 7.37
CA VAL A 357 -5.04 -18.16 8.31
C VAL A 357 -6.29 -17.36 8.68
N TYR A 358 -6.14 -16.06 8.98
CA TYR A 358 -7.28 -15.20 9.29
C TYR A 358 -8.29 -15.09 8.13
N VAL A 359 -7.78 -14.95 6.90
CA VAL A 359 -8.65 -14.93 5.71
C VAL A 359 -9.35 -16.26 5.52
N LEU A 360 -8.66 -17.40 5.71
CA LEU A 360 -9.26 -18.73 5.60
C LEU A 360 -10.33 -18.96 6.67
N ILE A 361 -10.10 -18.59 7.92
CA ILE A 361 -11.12 -18.64 8.98
C ILE A 361 -12.34 -17.81 8.57
N ASN A 362 -12.12 -16.62 8.03
CA ASN A 362 -13.21 -15.75 7.59
C ASN A 362 -13.96 -16.34 6.37
N GLU A 363 -13.28 -16.97 5.40
CA GLU A 363 -13.94 -17.65 4.26
C GLU A 363 -14.73 -18.88 4.73
N ILE A 364 -14.18 -19.70 5.63
CA ILE A 364 -14.89 -20.83 6.23
C ILE A 364 -16.18 -20.36 6.93
N TRP A 365 -16.10 -19.26 7.70
CA TRP A 365 -17.26 -18.68 8.37
C TRP A 365 -18.33 -18.22 7.36
N ARG A 366 -17.92 -17.55 6.28
CA ARG A 366 -18.80 -17.12 5.19
C ARG A 366 -19.50 -18.31 4.51
N GLU A 367 -18.75 -19.37 4.20
CA GLU A 367 -19.32 -20.59 3.59
C GLU A 367 -20.30 -21.29 4.55
N ARG A 368 -19.99 -21.39 5.85
CA ARG A 368 -20.93 -21.92 6.85
C ARG A 368 -22.23 -21.11 6.89
N ARG A 369 -22.16 -19.79 6.89
CA ARG A 369 -23.38 -18.94 6.87
C ARG A 369 -24.18 -19.12 5.58
N LYS A 370 -23.53 -19.23 4.43
CA LYS A 370 -24.20 -19.54 3.16
C LYS A 370 -24.95 -20.89 3.24
N LEU A 371 -24.30 -21.91 3.78
CA LEU A 371 -24.92 -23.23 3.94
C LEU A 371 -26.13 -23.18 4.88
N ILE A 372 -26.00 -22.52 6.01
CA ILE A 372 -27.12 -22.32 6.96
C ILE A 372 -28.27 -21.60 6.26
N ASN A 373 -28.02 -20.50 5.55
CA ASN A 373 -29.06 -19.74 4.87
C ASN A 373 -29.70 -20.54 3.72
N ARG A 374 -28.93 -21.40 3.01
CA ARG A 374 -29.49 -22.35 2.03
C ARG A 374 -30.44 -23.35 2.68
N ARG A 375 -30.08 -23.93 3.86
CA ARG A 375 -30.93 -24.85 4.62
C ARG A 375 -32.21 -24.16 5.10
N ARG A 376 -32.08 -22.94 5.66
CA ARG A 376 -33.24 -22.13 6.12
C ARG A 376 -34.20 -21.81 4.98
N ARG A 377 -33.68 -21.44 3.80
CA ARG A 377 -34.50 -21.20 2.61
C ARG A 377 -35.25 -22.44 2.15
N LYS A 378 -34.62 -23.63 2.20
CA LYS A 378 -35.33 -24.90 1.91
C LYS A 378 -36.43 -25.18 2.92
N ALA A 379 -36.24 -24.81 4.18
CA ALA A 379 -37.24 -24.91 5.25
C ALA A 379 -38.25 -23.74 5.28
N LYS A 380 -38.27 -22.87 4.24
CA LYS A 380 -39.11 -21.67 4.15
C LYS A 380 -38.94 -20.69 5.34
N LEU A 381 -37.78 -20.72 6.01
CA LEU A 381 -37.44 -19.81 7.11
C LEU A 381 -36.66 -18.58 6.55
N ALA A 382 -36.82 -17.43 7.21
CA ALA A 382 -36.09 -16.22 6.88
C ALA A 382 -34.57 -16.43 7.03
N PRO A 383 -33.73 -15.82 6.15
CA PRO A 383 -32.28 -15.92 6.28
C PRO A 383 -31.80 -15.31 7.60
N LEU A 384 -30.66 -15.80 8.11
CA LEU A 384 -30.01 -15.19 9.27
C LEU A 384 -29.48 -13.79 8.87
N VAL A 385 -30.01 -12.78 9.52
CA VAL A 385 -29.53 -11.40 9.41
C VAL A 385 -28.45 -11.17 10.48
N ILE A 386 -27.38 -10.47 10.11
CA ILE A 386 -26.33 -10.08 11.05
C ILE A 386 -26.88 -8.96 11.94
N GLY A 387 -26.98 -9.21 13.24
CA GLY A 387 -27.42 -8.22 14.20
C GLY A 387 -26.37 -7.13 14.46
N ARG A 388 -26.80 -5.97 14.97
CA ARG A 388 -25.92 -4.83 15.29
C ARG A 388 -24.77 -5.22 16.23
N TRP A 389 -25.07 -5.95 17.28
CA TRP A 389 -24.07 -6.39 18.26
C TRP A 389 -23.11 -7.44 17.70
N GLU A 390 -23.57 -8.28 16.78
CA GLU A 390 -22.72 -9.22 16.04
C GLU A 390 -21.70 -8.46 15.17
N ILE A 391 -22.11 -7.36 14.52
CA ILE A 391 -21.21 -6.49 13.74
C ILE A 391 -20.16 -5.85 14.66
N VAL A 392 -20.56 -5.35 15.84
CA VAL A 392 -19.63 -4.80 16.83
C VAL A 392 -18.64 -5.87 17.29
N GLY A 393 -19.12 -7.08 17.61
CA GLY A 393 -18.26 -8.20 17.99
C GLY A 393 -17.24 -8.56 16.90
N TYR A 394 -17.66 -8.61 15.63
CA TYR A 394 -16.75 -8.84 14.50
C TYR A 394 -15.73 -7.72 14.34
N HIS A 395 -16.13 -6.48 14.54
CA HIS A 395 -15.23 -5.35 14.48
C HIS A 395 -14.14 -5.44 15.57
N VAL A 396 -14.53 -5.67 16.82
CA VAL A 396 -13.60 -5.84 17.94
C VAL A 396 -12.65 -7.01 17.69
N LEU A 397 -13.17 -8.17 17.25
CA LEU A 397 -12.36 -9.34 16.91
C LEU A 397 -11.37 -9.04 15.78
N THR A 398 -11.80 -8.27 14.78
CA THR A 398 -10.92 -7.87 13.65
C THR A 398 -9.79 -6.97 14.15
N LEU A 399 -10.06 -5.96 14.98
CA LEU A 399 -9.03 -5.08 15.53
C LEU A 399 -8.09 -5.85 16.46
N PHE A 400 -8.63 -6.77 17.28
CA PHE A 400 -7.83 -7.66 18.13
C PHE A 400 -6.84 -8.49 17.29
N ALA A 401 -7.31 -9.15 16.23
CA ALA A 401 -6.48 -9.95 15.35
C ALA A 401 -5.40 -9.11 14.63
N LEU A 402 -5.75 -7.89 14.18
CA LEU A 402 -4.81 -6.96 13.56
C LEU A 402 -3.72 -6.47 14.52
N GLY A 403 -4.00 -6.39 15.82
CA GLY A 403 -2.99 -6.06 16.83
C GLY A 403 -1.79 -7.00 16.76
N PHE A 404 -2.02 -8.32 16.71
CA PHE A 404 -0.94 -9.33 16.61
C PHE A 404 -0.17 -9.25 15.30
N THR A 405 -0.86 -9.06 14.17
CA THR A 405 -0.17 -8.96 12.88
C THR A 405 0.64 -7.68 12.76
N ASN A 406 0.20 -6.57 13.33
CA ASN A 406 0.97 -5.34 13.38
C ASN A 406 2.23 -5.48 14.24
N VAL A 407 2.17 -6.25 15.34
CA VAL A 407 3.36 -6.59 16.15
C VAL A 407 4.36 -7.39 15.33
N MET A 408 3.91 -8.43 14.62
CA MET A 408 4.78 -9.20 13.71
C MET A 408 5.43 -8.34 12.63
N PHE A 409 4.68 -7.39 12.08
CA PHE A 409 5.17 -6.50 11.02
C PHE A 409 6.24 -5.52 11.51
N ARG A 410 6.16 -5.04 12.78
CA ARG A 410 7.07 -4.02 13.33
C ARG A 410 8.28 -4.60 14.04
N ALA A 411 8.15 -5.76 14.67
CA ALA A 411 9.20 -6.35 15.48
C ALA A 411 10.46 -6.66 14.66
N THR A 412 11.62 -6.46 15.28
CA THR A 412 12.93 -6.67 14.64
C THR A 412 13.31 -8.14 14.55
N SER A 413 12.77 -8.97 15.46
CA SER A 413 12.96 -10.41 15.50
C SER A 413 11.67 -11.16 15.87
N VAL A 414 11.64 -12.46 15.61
CA VAL A 414 10.54 -13.33 16.06
C VAL A 414 10.45 -13.37 17.58
N ALA A 415 11.59 -13.32 18.27
CA ALA A 415 11.63 -13.28 19.73
C ALA A 415 10.98 -12.00 20.29
N ASP A 416 11.27 -10.83 19.69
CA ASP A 416 10.63 -9.56 20.05
C ASP A 416 9.12 -9.61 19.82
N ALA A 417 8.70 -10.12 18.65
CA ALA A 417 7.28 -10.26 18.33
C ALA A 417 6.56 -11.21 19.31
N TRP A 418 7.22 -12.30 19.70
CA TRP A 418 6.67 -13.26 20.64
C TRP A 418 6.52 -12.66 22.04
N ALA A 419 7.55 -11.93 22.55
CA ALA A 419 7.50 -11.28 23.86
C ALA A 419 6.28 -10.33 23.95
N ILE A 420 6.11 -9.45 22.97
CA ILE A 420 4.97 -8.52 22.94
C ILE A 420 3.63 -9.29 22.82
N SER A 421 3.56 -10.28 21.92
CA SER A 421 2.32 -11.04 21.69
C SER A 421 1.89 -11.85 22.90
N ARG A 422 2.84 -12.42 23.65
CA ARG A 422 2.60 -13.17 24.88
C ARG A 422 2.01 -12.26 25.97
N ALA A 423 2.56 -11.06 26.10
CA ALA A 423 2.05 -10.04 27.01
C ALA A 423 0.64 -9.59 26.64
N MET A 424 0.35 -9.37 25.35
CA MET A 424 -0.99 -9.03 24.85
C MET A 424 -2.05 -10.11 25.18
N LEU A 425 -1.62 -11.36 25.38
CA LEU A 425 -2.47 -12.47 25.82
C LEU A 425 -2.59 -12.57 27.36
N GLY A 426 -1.88 -11.71 28.09
CA GLY A 426 -1.90 -11.66 29.56
C GLY A 426 -1.00 -12.68 30.24
N PHE A 427 -0.18 -13.45 29.52
CA PHE A 427 0.72 -14.47 30.10
C PHE A 427 1.82 -13.88 31.00
N ASP A 428 2.15 -12.61 30.83
CA ASP A 428 3.14 -11.88 31.64
C ASP A 428 2.48 -11.02 32.75
N GLY A 429 1.17 -11.20 32.98
CA GLY A 429 0.40 -10.54 34.04
C GLY A 429 -0.22 -9.20 33.60
N VAL A 430 -0.86 -8.54 34.58
CA VAL A 430 -1.51 -7.24 34.43
C VAL A 430 -0.87 -6.27 35.42
N GLY A 431 -0.29 -5.17 34.94
CA GLY A 431 0.40 -4.18 35.77
C GLY A 431 1.72 -4.66 36.41
N THR A 432 2.21 -5.82 36.02
CA THR A 432 3.43 -6.44 36.59
C THR A 432 4.73 -5.79 36.10
N ALA A 433 4.71 -5.16 34.93
CA ALA A 433 5.87 -4.48 34.36
C ALA A 433 6.14 -3.09 34.98
N GLY A 434 5.26 -2.60 35.86
CA GLY A 434 5.33 -1.24 36.37
C GLY A 434 5.15 -0.15 35.29
N TYR A 435 4.63 -0.55 34.12
CA TYR A 435 4.42 0.39 33.02
C TYR A 435 3.17 1.23 33.28
N THR A 436 3.36 2.55 33.31
CA THR A 436 2.28 3.51 33.33
C THR A 436 2.14 4.16 31.96
N LEU A 437 0.94 4.12 31.38
CA LEU A 437 0.67 4.78 30.10
C LEU A 437 0.89 6.29 30.26
N PRO A 438 1.81 6.93 29.52
CA PRO A 438 1.95 8.38 29.55
C PRO A 438 0.63 9.07 29.19
N VAL A 439 0.22 10.08 29.95
CA VAL A 439 -1.08 10.76 29.77
C VAL A 439 -1.20 11.35 28.37
N ASP A 440 -0.15 11.97 27.88
CA ASP A 440 -0.08 12.55 26.53
C ASP A 440 -0.23 11.47 25.44
N LEU A 441 0.44 10.32 25.57
CA LEU A 441 0.25 9.19 24.66
C LEU A 441 -1.20 8.68 24.72
N GLY A 442 -1.77 8.52 25.91
CA GLY A 442 -3.16 8.11 26.08
C GLY A 442 -4.14 9.06 25.37
N LEU A 443 -3.95 10.36 25.51
CA LEU A 443 -4.75 11.37 24.82
C LEU A 443 -4.58 11.33 23.30
N ILE A 444 -3.35 11.19 22.81
CA ILE A 444 -3.08 11.10 21.36
C ILE A 444 -3.71 9.84 20.76
N LEU A 445 -3.59 8.69 21.44
CA LEU A 445 -4.22 7.43 20.99
C LEU A 445 -5.74 7.56 20.96
N ALA A 446 -6.35 8.10 22.01
CA ALA A 446 -7.79 8.32 22.09
C ALA A 446 -8.29 9.28 21.00
N ALA A 447 -7.62 10.42 20.82
CA ALA A 447 -7.95 11.41 19.80
C ALA A 447 -7.80 10.83 18.38
N THR A 448 -6.70 10.13 18.11
CA THR A 448 -6.47 9.50 16.79
C THR A 448 -7.50 8.41 16.50
N MET A 449 -7.82 7.57 17.49
CA MET A 449 -8.86 6.55 17.35
C MET A 449 -10.24 7.19 17.12
N ALA A 450 -10.58 8.27 17.82
CA ALA A 450 -11.81 9.01 17.58
C ALA A 450 -11.88 9.58 16.16
N VAL A 451 -10.78 10.14 15.66
CA VAL A 451 -10.69 10.62 14.26
C VAL A 451 -10.93 9.47 13.29
N VAL A 452 -10.27 8.34 13.47
CA VAL A 452 -10.42 7.16 12.59
C VAL A 452 -11.81 6.55 12.64
N ALA A 453 -12.40 6.47 13.85
CA ALA A 453 -13.69 5.83 14.06
C ALA A 453 -14.88 6.71 13.67
N LEU A 454 -14.82 8.01 13.90
CA LEU A 454 -15.99 8.91 13.82
C LEU A 454 -15.96 9.85 12.61
N PHE A 455 -14.76 10.29 12.17
CA PHE A 455 -14.65 11.32 11.13
C PHE A 455 -14.50 10.71 9.73
N PRO A 456 -14.96 11.41 8.68
CA PRO A 456 -14.77 10.97 7.30
C PRO A 456 -13.28 10.97 6.93
N ASN A 457 -12.88 10.04 6.06
CA ASN A 457 -11.53 10.03 5.50
C ASN A 457 -11.38 11.11 4.42
N THR A 458 -10.13 11.37 4.00
CA THR A 458 -9.79 12.39 2.98
C THR A 458 -10.61 12.24 1.71
N GLN A 459 -10.83 11.02 1.25
CA GLN A 459 -11.54 10.74 0.01
C GLN A 459 -13.04 11.05 0.12
N GLN A 460 -13.62 10.81 1.30
CA GLN A 460 -15.01 11.17 1.60
C GLN A 460 -15.19 12.69 1.73
N ILE A 461 -14.22 13.39 2.36
CA ILE A 461 -14.21 14.86 2.43
C ILE A 461 -14.18 15.46 1.02
N MET A 462 -13.40 14.88 0.11
CA MET A 462 -13.17 15.36 -1.24
C MET A 462 -14.06 14.68 -2.31
N GLU A 463 -15.06 13.88 -1.92
CA GLU A 463 -15.87 13.02 -2.79
C GLU A 463 -16.43 13.76 -4.03
N LYS A 464 -16.97 14.97 -3.84
CA LYS A 464 -17.55 15.80 -4.91
C LYS A 464 -16.57 16.04 -6.08
N PHE A 465 -15.28 16.00 -5.82
CA PHE A 465 -14.23 16.31 -6.80
C PHE A 465 -13.62 15.07 -7.45
N ARG A 466 -14.12 13.86 -7.11
CA ARG A 466 -13.60 12.58 -7.63
C ARG A 466 -12.06 12.54 -7.56
N PRO A 467 -11.49 12.52 -6.36
CA PRO A 467 -10.07 12.75 -6.14
C PRO A 467 -9.17 11.67 -6.74
N ALA A 468 -9.66 10.44 -6.88
CA ALA A 468 -8.94 9.27 -7.38
C ALA A 468 -9.67 8.60 -8.55
N VAL A 469 -8.97 7.76 -9.33
CA VAL A 469 -9.53 7.07 -10.52
C VAL A 469 -10.72 6.19 -10.14
N ASN A 470 -10.61 5.42 -9.08
CA ASN A 470 -11.61 4.45 -8.63
C ASN A 470 -12.48 4.95 -7.46
N ALA A 471 -12.49 6.25 -7.21
CA ALA A 471 -13.27 6.84 -6.12
C ALA A 471 -14.77 6.50 -6.22
N ALA A 472 -15.32 6.42 -7.45
CA ALA A 472 -16.72 6.10 -7.68
C ALA A 472 -17.17 4.73 -7.14
N LEU A 473 -16.27 3.77 -7.00
CA LEU A 473 -16.56 2.44 -6.43
C LEU A 473 -16.92 2.49 -4.93
N TRP A 474 -16.54 3.56 -4.26
CA TRP A 474 -16.70 3.77 -2.82
C TRP A 474 -17.65 4.91 -2.48
N THR A 475 -18.14 5.64 -3.51
CA THR A 475 -19.15 6.66 -3.34
C THR A 475 -20.49 6.01 -2.97
N GLY A 476 -21.10 6.49 -1.90
CA GLY A 476 -22.45 6.06 -1.49
C GLY A 476 -22.52 5.04 -0.35
N THR A 477 -21.42 4.35 0.02
CA THR A 477 -21.46 3.38 1.12
C THR A 477 -21.60 4.03 2.51
N HIS A 478 -21.08 5.24 2.71
CA HIS A 478 -21.27 6.10 3.89
C HIS A 478 -20.96 7.54 3.50
N GLN A 479 -21.94 8.25 2.99
CA GLN A 479 -21.75 9.67 2.69
C GLN A 479 -21.61 10.46 4.01
N PRO A 480 -20.50 11.23 4.20
CA PRO A 480 -20.38 12.08 5.36
C PRO A 480 -21.48 13.15 5.33
N PRO A 481 -21.93 13.64 6.50
CA PRO A 481 -22.78 14.81 6.58
C PRO A 481 -22.24 15.95 5.71
N LEU A 482 -23.13 16.75 5.12
CA LEU A 482 -22.76 17.85 4.22
C LEU A 482 -21.74 18.80 4.84
N MET A 483 -21.76 18.99 6.16
CA MET A 483 -20.84 19.83 6.92
C MET A 483 -19.38 19.40 6.85
N TRP A 484 -19.10 18.10 6.58
CA TRP A 484 -17.75 17.55 6.48
C TRP A 484 -17.21 17.48 5.06
N ARG A 485 -18.04 17.82 4.05
CA ARG A 485 -17.60 17.86 2.66
C ARG A 485 -16.90 19.18 2.38
N TRP A 486 -15.66 19.09 1.94
CA TRP A 486 -14.91 20.29 1.58
C TRP A 486 -15.60 21.07 0.43
N ARG A 487 -15.58 22.40 0.52
CA ARG A 487 -16.08 23.31 -0.49
C ARG A 487 -15.01 24.36 -0.82
N PRO A 488 -14.89 24.79 -2.08
CA PRO A 488 -13.96 25.84 -2.49
C PRO A 488 -14.51 27.24 -2.19
N ASP A 489 -14.97 27.42 -0.96
CA ASP A 489 -15.42 28.71 -0.41
C ASP A 489 -14.36 29.27 0.57
N ALA A 490 -14.55 30.46 1.07
CA ALA A 490 -13.62 31.11 2.00
C ALA A 490 -13.32 30.23 3.22
N LYS A 491 -14.33 29.55 3.80
CA LYS A 491 -14.16 28.66 4.95
C LYS A 491 -13.32 27.44 4.59
N GLY A 492 -13.56 26.82 3.42
CA GLY A 492 -12.79 25.67 2.96
C GLY A 492 -11.34 26.02 2.64
N ILE A 493 -11.08 27.21 2.10
CA ILE A 493 -9.72 27.71 1.84
C ILE A 493 -8.99 27.98 3.14
N VAL A 494 -9.62 28.67 4.10
CA VAL A 494 -9.04 28.94 5.43
C VAL A 494 -8.75 27.62 6.16
N PHE A 495 -9.67 26.67 6.14
CA PHE A 495 -9.45 25.33 6.73
C PHE A 495 -8.22 24.64 6.12
N ALA A 496 -8.14 24.59 4.79
CA ALA A 496 -7.00 23.96 4.10
C ALA A 496 -5.67 24.68 4.42
N GLY A 497 -5.69 26.02 4.48
CA GLY A 497 -4.53 26.82 4.87
C GLY A 497 -4.08 26.56 6.31
N LEU A 498 -5.00 26.46 7.25
CA LEU A 498 -4.70 26.14 8.65
C LEU A 498 -4.14 24.70 8.79
N VAL A 499 -4.73 23.74 8.11
CA VAL A 499 -4.23 22.35 8.11
C VAL A 499 -2.82 22.30 7.56
N LEU A 500 -2.55 22.95 6.43
CA LEU A 500 -1.21 23.03 5.83
C LEU A 500 -0.22 23.73 6.77
N PHE A 501 -0.60 24.85 7.36
CA PHE A 501 0.25 25.62 8.28
C PHE A 501 0.66 24.78 9.50
N VAL A 502 -0.30 24.13 10.16
CA VAL A 502 -0.02 23.26 11.30
C VAL A 502 0.89 22.09 10.87
N ALA A 503 0.59 21.44 9.74
CA ALA A 503 1.40 20.34 9.24
C ALA A 503 2.85 20.75 8.95
N VAL A 504 3.07 21.94 8.40
CA VAL A 504 4.40 22.50 8.10
C VAL A 504 5.18 22.82 9.37
N ILE A 505 4.52 23.35 10.42
CA ILE A 505 5.17 23.59 11.73
C ILE A 505 5.67 22.26 12.32
N PHE A 506 4.87 21.20 12.22
CA PHE A 506 5.23 19.89 12.77
C PHE A 506 6.39 19.20 12.01
N ILE A 507 6.72 19.59 10.78
CA ILE A 507 7.92 19.10 10.07
C ILE A 507 9.20 19.34 10.89
N GLN A 508 9.27 20.43 11.67
CA GLN A 508 10.44 20.79 12.47
C GLN A 508 10.67 19.87 13.68
N ARG A 509 9.63 19.16 14.16
CA ARG A 509 9.71 18.34 15.38
C ARG A 509 10.42 17.00 15.19
N GLY A 510 10.70 16.59 13.97
CA GLY A 510 11.41 15.37 13.62
C GLY A 510 10.89 14.82 12.28
N GLN A 511 11.81 14.48 11.39
CA GLN A 511 11.47 13.81 10.13
C GLN A 511 11.64 12.30 10.34
N ALA A 512 10.60 11.61 10.82
CA ALA A 512 10.61 10.16 10.70
C ALA A 512 10.57 9.79 9.22
N VAL A 513 11.49 8.94 8.80
CA VAL A 513 11.51 8.38 7.45
C VAL A 513 10.21 7.59 7.26
N PHE A 514 9.61 7.68 6.08
CA PHE A 514 8.42 6.90 5.77
C PHE A 514 8.66 5.41 6.04
N LEU A 515 7.79 4.78 6.81
CA LEU A 515 7.99 3.42 7.33
C LEU A 515 8.36 2.40 6.24
N TYR A 516 7.72 2.48 5.06
CA TYR A 516 8.00 1.57 3.93
C TYR A 516 9.33 1.78 3.21
N PHE A 517 10.12 2.78 3.56
CA PHE A 517 11.48 2.91 3.02
C PHE A 517 12.49 2.01 3.75
N ASN A 518 12.08 1.44 4.88
CA ASN A 518 12.90 0.55 5.69
C ASN A 518 12.69 -0.94 5.35
N PHE A 519 11.76 -1.25 4.42
CA PHE A 519 11.37 -2.63 4.09
C PHE A 519 11.71 -3.04 2.66
#